data_a9c8e1a6de3c3bec9dd349bddba45d87
#
_entry.id   a9c8e1a6de3c3bec9dd349bddba45d87
#
_cell.length_a   1.000
_cell.length_b   1.000
_cell.length_c   1.000
_cell.angle_alpha   90.00
_cell.angle_beta   90.00
_cell.angle_gamma   90.00
#
_symmetry.space_group_name_H-M   'P 1'
#
loop_
_entity.id
_entity.type
_entity.pdbx_description
1 polymer ?
#
loop_
_entity_poly.entity_id
_entity_poly.type
_entity_poly.pdbx_seq_one_letter_code
_entity_poly.pdbx_strand_id
1 'polypeptide(L)'
;MIIMKKIKKSLLCSSLLLTLLANQSILVKADTISTGSGDRIHFINTKAKSGSDAILLESNGHYALIDMGEDYDFPDGTDTRYPNRWGISMRNYQVLEDRLIRHLDQVGVKKLDFILGTHVHSDHIGAADEVLSRYQVDRFYLKKYADERITSSWGLWDNLFNYDNALRAAQNKGVTLIQDIKDEDSHFKLGNMDIQLYNYKNEYGPDGKLKKVLDDNSNSIV
;
A
#
# COMPACT_ATOMS: atom_id res chain seq x y z
N MET A 1 33.98 -71.65 -39.17
CA MET A 1 35.13 -70.77 -39.44
C MET A 1 34.75 -69.39 -39.10
N ILE A 2 35.36 -68.84 -38.09
CA ILE A 2 35.03 -67.64 -37.35
C ILE A 2 35.53 -66.39 -38.13
N ILE A 3 34.72 -65.35 -38.23
CA ILE A 3 35.25 -64.02 -38.42
C ILE A 3 34.49 -63.04 -37.54
N MET A 4 35.11 -62.67 -36.43
CA MET A 4 34.76 -61.52 -35.60
C MET A 4 35.25 -60.26 -36.33
N LYS A 5 34.38 -59.31 -36.58
CA LYS A 5 34.76 -57.93 -36.95
C LYS A 5 34.51 -56.99 -35.78
N LYS A 6 35.57 -56.34 -35.40
CA LYS A 6 35.65 -55.26 -34.41
C LYS A 6 34.77 -54.09 -34.82
N ILE A 7 33.87 -53.65 -33.92
CA ILE A 7 33.26 -52.35 -33.99
C ILE A 7 33.98 -51.45 -33.00
N LYS A 8 34.62 -50.42 -33.55
CA LYS A 8 35.40 -49.45 -32.83
C LYS A 8 34.51 -48.47 -32.06
N LYS A 9 35.00 -48.15 -30.88
CA LYS A 9 34.57 -47.05 -29.99
C LYS A 9 34.53 -45.73 -30.75
N SER A 10 33.37 -45.12 -30.86
CA SER A 10 33.21 -43.73 -31.24
C SER A 10 31.78 -43.29 -30.87
N LEU A 11 31.44 -43.27 -29.59
CA LEU A 11 30.21 -42.63 -29.10
C LEU A 11 30.40 -42.25 -27.62
N LEU A 12 31.34 -41.35 -27.37
CA LEU A 12 31.49 -40.75 -26.04
C LEU A 12 32.15 -39.36 -26.17
N CYS A 13 31.49 -38.43 -26.84
CA CYS A 13 31.91 -37.04 -26.83
C CYS A 13 30.81 -36.05 -27.24
N SER A 14 29.54 -36.40 -27.17
CA SER A 14 28.45 -35.47 -27.57
C SER A 14 27.45 -35.13 -26.46
N SER A 15 27.65 -35.63 -25.23
CA SER A 15 26.70 -35.38 -24.16
C SER A 15 27.21 -34.41 -23.07
N LEU A 16 28.37 -33.78 -23.26
CA LEU A 16 28.95 -32.88 -22.24
C LEU A 16 28.94 -31.39 -22.66
N LEU A 17 28.30 -31.05 -23.77
CA LEU A 17 28.23 -29.65 -24.24
C LEU A 17 26.85 -29.02 -24.17
N LEU A 18 25.86 -29.70 -23.60
CA LEU A 18 24.48 -29.19 -23.52
C LEU A 18 24.03 -28.75 -22.12
N THR A 19 24.90 -28.78 -21.12
CA THR A 19 24.54 -28.43 -19.74
C THR A 19 25.19 -27.13 -19.23
N LEU A 20 25.82 -26.35 -20.07
CA LEU A 20 26.44 -25.07 -19.67
C LEU A 20 25.67 -23.81 -20.16
N LEU A 21 24.47 -23.94 -20.67
CA LEU A 21 23.70 -22.78 -21.17
C LEU A 21 22.43 -22.46 -20.35
N ALA A 22 22.28 -23.05 -19.19
CA ALA A 22 21.05 -22.87 -18.39
C ALA A 22 21.29 -22.23 -17.02
N ASN A 23 22.18 -21.25 -16.89
CA ASN A 23 22.24 -20.40 -15.71
C ASN A 23 22.87 -19.03 -16.02
N GLN A 24 22.36 -18.38 -17.03
CA GLN A 24 22.46 -16.91 -17.04
C GLN A 24 21.25 -16.40 -16.29
N SER A 25 21.40 -16.20 -14.98
CA SER A 25 20.55 -15.32 -14.23
C SER A 25 20.56 -13.99 -14.95
N ILE A 26 19.47 -13.65 -15.63
CA ILE A 26 19.24 -12.29 -16.08
C ILE A 26 19.11 -11.48 -14.78
N LEU A 27 20.21 -10.89 -14.35
CA LEU A 27 20.19 -9.82 -13.37
C LEU A 27 19.42 -8.68 -14.04
N VAL A 28 18.10 -8.67 -13.88
CA VAL A 28 17.31 -7.48 -14.11
C VAL A 28 17.83 -6.47 -13.09
N LYS A 29 18.70 -5.59 -13.55
CA LYS A 29 19.14 -4.45 -12.76
C LYS A 29 17.88 -3.65 -12.48
N ALA A 30 17.38 -3.71 -11.28
CA ALA A 30 16.34 -2.80 -10.85
C ALA A 30 16.91 -1.39 -11.03
N ASP A 31 16.31 -0.59 -11.90
CA ASP A 31 16.66 0.81 -12.01
C ASP A 31 16.36 1.46 -10.67
N THR A 32 17.41 1.74 -9.91
CA THR A 32 17.28 2.51 -8.68
C THR A 32 16.98 3.94 -9.05
N ILE A 33 15.87 4.46 -8.55
CA ILE A 33 15.59 5.90 -8.64
C ILE A 33 16.68 6.61 -7.85
N SER A 34 17.43 7.48 -8.52
CA SER A 34 18.49 8.24 -7.84
C SER A 34 17.84 9.19 -6.82
N THR A 35 18.05 8.89 -5.54
CA THR A 35 17.68 9.78 -4.44
C THR A 35 18.79 10.79 -4.25
N GLY A 36 18.65 11.99 -4.84
CA GLY A 36 19.56 13.11 -4.57
C GLY A 36 19.22 13.75 -3.22
N SER A 37 20.13 14.60 -2.71
CA SER A 37 19.83 15.47 -1.58
C SER A 37 18.81 16.53 -2.00
N GLY A 38 17.56 16.40 -1.63
CA GLY A 38 16.51 17.37 -1.97
C GLY A 38 15.13 16.84 -1.62
N ASP A 39 14.18 17.75 -1.57
CA ASP A 39 12.79 17.43 -1.31
C ASP A 39 12.12 16.95 -2.59
N ARG A 40 11.33 15.88 -2.51
CA ARG A 40 10.58 15.29 -3.62
C ARG A 40 9.18 14.87 -3.21
N ILE A 41 8.27 14.97 -4.16
CA ILE A 41 6.92 14.42 -4.05
C ILE A 41 6.74 13.45 -5.22
N HIS A 42 6.48 12.18 -4.90
CA HIS A 42 6.25 11.12 -5.88
C HIS A 42 4.76 10.82 -5.97
N PHE A 43 4.13 11.12 -7.07
CA PHE A 43 2.78 10.66 -7.37
C PHE A 43 2.87 9.26 -7.97
N ILE A 44 2.41 8.26 -7.23
CA ILE A 44 2.58 6.85 -7.60
C ILE A 44 1.37 6.37 -8.39
N ASN A 45 1.58 6.01 -9.65
CA ASN A 45 0.51 5.48 -10.48
C ASN A 45 0.31 3.98 -10.21
N THR A 46 -0.68 3.66 -9.39
CA THR A 46 -1.06 2.28 -9.04
C THR A 46 -1.73 1.52 -10.18
N LYS A 47 -2.20 2.21 -11.23
CA LYS A 47 -2.97 1.64 -12.36
C LYS A 47 -4.37 1.13 -12.00
N ALA A 48 -4.92 1.56 -10.88
CA ALA A 48 -6.32 1.31 -10.58
C ALA A 48 -7.23 1.92 -11.65
N LYS A 49 -8.28 1.21 -12.04
CA LYS A 49 -9.22 1.69 -13.07
C LYS A 49 -10.09 2.84 -12.58
N SER A 50 -10.43 2.83 -11.31
CA SER A 50 -11.27 3.83 -10.65
C SER A 50 -10.52 5.09 -10.19
N GLY A 51 -9.20 5.11 -10.33
CA GLY A 51 -8.34 6.04 -9.63
C GLY A 51 -7.83 5.40 -8.33
N SER A 52 -6.73 5.90 -7.81
CA SER A 52 -6.19 5.45 -6.52
C SER A 52 -5.02 6.36 -6.16
N ASP A 53 -5.00 6.86 -4.96
CA ASP A 53 -4.02 7.82 -4.51
C ASP A 53 -2.93 7.17 -3.65
N ALA A 54 -1.70 7.42 -4.02
CA ALA A 54 -0.52 7.06 -3.24
C ALA A 54 0.58 8.09 -3.52
N ILE A 55 0.98 8.83 -2.49
CA ILE A 55 1.92 9.94 -2.62
C ILE A 55 3.05 9.75 -1.62
N LEU A 56 4.27 9.51 -2.12
CA LEU A 56 5.46 9.44 -1.28
C LEU A 56 6.09 10.83 -1.18
N LEU A 57 6.31 11.27 0.04
CA LEU A 57 7.13 12.43 0.36
C LEU A 57 8.55 11.95 0.72
N GLU A 58 9.54 12.56 0.12
CA GLU A 58 10.96 12.32 0.40
C GLU A 58 11.64 13.64 0.73
N SER A 59 12.28 13.72 1.88
CA SER A 59 13.02 14.91 2.30
C SER A 59 14.22 14.53 3.15
N ASN A 60 15.41 14.82 2.65
CA ASN A 60 16.68 14.64 3.37
C ASN A 60 16.84 13.25 4.03
N GLY A 61 16.44 12.18 3.31
CA GLY A 61 16.48 10.79 3.80
C GLY A 61 15.31 10.39 4.72
N HIS A 62 14.37 11.28 4.93
CA HIS A 62 13.10 11.01 5.61
C HIS A 62 12.00 10.72 4.59
N TYR A 63 11.10 9.81 4.91
CA TYR A 63 10.04 9.37 4.03
C TYR A 63 8.70 9.35 4.75
N ALA A 64 7.65 9.74 4.04
CA ALA A 64 6.28 9.59 4.50
C ALA A 64 5.36 9.25 3.33
N LEU A 65 4.25 8.58 3.61
CA LEU A 65 3.29 8.18 2.59
C LEU A 65 1.93 8.77 2.92
N ILE A 66 1.35 9.50 1.97
CA ILE A 66 -0.02 10.00 2.02
C ILE A 66 -0.84 9.13 1.08
N ASP A 67 -1.82 8.45 1.63
CA ASP A 67 -2.60 7.40 1.02
C ASP A 67 -1.72 6.25 0.46
N MET A 68 -2.25 5.08 0.46
CA MET A 68 -1.56 3.84 0.12
C MET A 68 -2.16 3.15 -1.10
N GLY A 69 -3.25 3.71 -1.62
CA GLY A 69 -3.92 3.17 -2.78
C GLY A 69 -4.76 1.94 -2.51
N GLU A 70 -5.30 1.42 -3.61
CA GLU A 70 -6.14 0.22 -3.66
C GLU A 70 -5.32 -1.06 -3.47
N ASP A 71 -5.95 -2.11 -2.97
CA ASP A 71 -5.36 -3.43 -2.78
C ASP A 71 -6.15 -4.54 -3.51
N TYR A 72 -5.89 -5.80 -3.15
CA TYR A 72 -6.61 -6.97 -3.61
C TYR A 72 -7.64 -7.49 -2.61
N ASP A 73 -7.63 -6.98 -1.41
CA ASP A 73 -8.44 -7.47 -0.31
C ASP A 73 -9.82 -6.82 -0.30
N PHE A 74 -10.84 -7.64 -0.11
CA PHE A 74 -12.22 -7.17 0.03
C PHE A 74 -13.05 -8.18 0.80
N PRO A 75 -14.11 -7.74 1.46
CA PRO A 75 -14.94 -8.63 2.26
C PRO A 75 -15.70 -9.62 1.38
N ASP A 76 -15.72 -10.89 1.80
CA ASP A 76 -16.48 -11.95 1.15
C ASP A 76 -17.96 -12.00 1.60
N GLY A 77 -18.35 -11.16 2.55
CA GLY A 77 -19.69 -11.06 3.11
C GLY A 77 -20.04 -12.13 4.15
N THR A 78 -19.09 -12.97 4.56
CA THR A 78 -19.31 -13.98 5.61
C THR A 78 -19.33 -13.36 7.00
N ASP A 79 -18.56 -12.30 7.24
CA ASP A 79 -18.64 -11.50 8.47
C ASP A 79 -19.71 -10.42 8.31
N THR A 80 -20.74 -10.46 9.16
CA THR A 80 -21.87 -9.52 9.12
C THR A 80 -21.48 -8.06 9.34
N ARG A 81 -20.30 -7.79 9.90
CA ARG A 81 -19.74 -6.43 10.01
C ARG A 81 -19.33 -5.87 8.65
N TYR A 82 -18.97 -6.75 7.72
CA TYR A 82 -18.50 -6.39 6.39
C TYR A 82 -19.39 -7.03 5.32
N PRO A 83 -20.62 -6.55 5.16
CA PRO A 83 -21.54 -7.12 4.18
C PRO A 83 -21.01 -6.91 2.76
N ASN A 84 -21.25 -7.88 1.89
CA ASN A 84 -20.94 -7.70 0.48
C ASN A 84 -21.86 -6.61 -0.10
N ARG A 85 -21.26 -5.53 -0.58
CA ARG A 85 -21.98 -4.37 -1.12
C ARG A 85 -21.77 -4.26 -2.62
N TRP A 86 -22.69 -3.59 -3.28
CA TRP A 86 -22.61 -3.36 -4.72
C TRP A 86 -21.36 -2.53 -5.05
N GLY A 87 -20.66 -2.92 -6.12
CA GLY A 87 -19.45 -2.24 -6.58
C GLY A 87 -18.15 -2.82 -6.05
N ILE A 88 -18.19 -3.56 -4.94
CA ILE A 88 -17.00 -4.27 -4.42
C ILE A 88 -16.77 -5.50 -5.29
N SER A 89 -15.69 -5.52 -6.02
CA SER A 89 -15.33 -6.64 -6.89
C SER A 89 -13.88 -6.64 -7.30
N MET A 90 -13.19 -7.73 -7.08
CA MET A 90 -11.80 -7.99 -7.51
C MET A 90 -11.57 -7.92 -9.02
N ARG A 91 -12.60 -7.97 -9.84
CA ARG A 91 -12.46 -8.09 -11.29
C ARG A 91 -11.77 -6.91 -11.96
N ASN A 92 -11.69 -5.79 -11.26
CA ASN A 92 -11.14 -4.54 -11.79
C ASN A 92 -9.78 -4.18 -11.21
N TYR A 93 -9.33 -4.88 -10.19
CA TYR A 93 -8.11 -4.58 -9.47
C TYR A 93 -7.03 -5.62 -9.83
N GLN A 94 -5.99 -5.18 -10.47
CA GLN A 94 -4.84 -6.02 -10.81
C GLN A 94 -3.56 -5.23 -10.59
N VAL A 95 -2.65 -5.78 -9.81
CA VAL A 95 -1.28 -5.27 -9.66
C VAL A 95 -1.18 -3.93 -8.89
N LEU A 96 -2.12 -3.63 -8.00
CA LEU A 96 -2.26 -2.31 -7.37
C LEU A 96 -1.16 -2.07 -6.32
N GLU A 97 -1.22 -2.79 -5.22
CA GLU A 97 -0.25 -2.70 -4.13
C GLU A 97 1.17 -3.05 -4.58
N ASP A 98 1.35 -4.01 -5.48
CA ASP A 98 2.64 -4.37 -6.06
C ASP A 98 3.37 -3.17 -6.70
N ARG A 99 2.62 -2.22 -7.26
CA ARG A 99 3.21 -1.03 -7.85
C ARG A 99 3.69 -0.04 -6.81
N LEU A 100 2.89 0.15 -5.77
CA LEU A 100 3.27 0.95 -4.62
C LEU A 100 4.54 0.38 -3.98
N ILE A 101 4.51 -0.88 -3.60
CA ILE A 101 5.63 -1.56 -2.95
C ILE A 101 6.89 -1.51 -3.82
N ARG A 102 6.76 -1.80 -5.11
CA ARG A 102 7.89 -1.74 -6.04
C ARG A 102 8.49 -0.33 -6.12
N HIS A 103 7.65 0.70 -6.14
CA HIS A 103 8.13 2.09 -6.15
C HIS A 103 8.88 2.43 -4.87
N LEU A 104 8.33 2.08 -3.70
CA LEU A 104 8.99 2.29 -2.42
C LEU A 104 10.33 1.55 -2.34
N ASP A 105 10.39 0.31 -2.82
CA ASP A 105 11.62 -0.48 -2.87
C ASP A 105 12.66 0.14 -3.83
N GLN A 106 12.24 0.65 -4.99
CA GLN A 106 13.12 1.33 -5.96
C GLN A 106 13.70 2.64 -5.43
N VAL A 107 12.92 3.39 -4.66
CA VAL A 107 13.39 4.59 -3.95
C VAL A 107 14.33 4.21 -2.80
N GLY A 108 14.22 2.99 -2.30
CA GLY A 108 15.06 2.49 -1.20
C GLY A 108 14.47 2.75 0.18
N VAL A 109 13.16 3.00 0.25
CA VAL A 109 12.45 3.19 1.53
C VAL A 109 12.64 1.96 2.42
N LYS A 110 13.04 2.18 3.66
CA LYS A 110 13.13 1.15 4.71
C LYS A 110 12.23 1.50 5.88
N LYS A 111 12.03 2.78 6.10
CA LYS A 111 11.26 3.34 7.19
C LYS A 111 10.44 4.51 6.66
N LEU A 112 9.23 4.65 7.16
CA LEU A 112 8.36 5.79 6.98
C LEU A 112 8.20 6.50 8.33
N ASP A 113 8.49 7.79 8.38
CA ASP A 113 8.32 8.59 9.60
C ASP A 113 6.84 8.69 9.96
N PHE A 114 6.00 8.70 8.95
CA PHE A 114 4.56 8.52 9.10
C PHE A 114 3.91 7.99 7.82
N ILE A 115 2.73 7.41 8.00
CA ILE A 115 1.73 7.25 6.95
C ILE A 115 0.48 8.02 7.35
N LEU A 116 -0.27 8.50 6.36
CA LEU A 116 -1.50 9.24 6.55
C LEU A 116 -2.55 8.71 5.58
N GLY A 117 -3.66 8.18 6.10
CA GLY A 117 -4.86 7.94 5.33
C GLY A 117 -5.72 9.19 5.35
N THR A 118 -5.97 9.79 4.19
CA THR A 118 -6.80 10.98 4.10
C THR A 118 -8.22 10.68 4.54
N HIS A 119 -8.76 9.54 4.12
CA HIS A 119 -10.05 8.98 4.50
C HIS A 119 -10.05 7.46 4.24
N VAL A 120 -11.15 6.75 4.48
CA VAL A 120 -11.15 5.28 4.59
C VAL A 120 -11.57 4.52 3.33
N HIS A 121 -11.71 5.17 2.19
CA HIS A 121 -11.99 4.43 0.96
C HIS A 121 -10.82 3.53 0.57
N SER A 122 -11.12 2.39 -0.07
CA SER A 122 -10.11 1.39 -0.45
C SER A 122 -9.04 1.96 -1.39
N ASP A 123 -9.43 2.84 -2.30
CA ASP A 123 -8.51 3.50 -3.24
C ASP A 123 -7.55 4.50 -2.57
N HIS A 124 -7.66 4.69 -1.24
CA HIS A 124 -6.77 5.51 -0.41
C HIS A 124 -6.03 4.71 0.66
N ILE A 125 -6.72 3.82 1.38
CA ILE A 125 -6.09 3.06 2.48
C ILE A 125 -6.08 1.55 2.27
N GLY A 126 -6.50 1.06 1.10
CA GLY A 126 -6.57 -0.38 0.82
C GLY A 126 -5.26 -1.08 1.16
N ALA A 127 -4.15 -0.65 0.58
CA ALA A 127 -2.85 -1.28 0.80
C ALA A 127 -2.14 -0.84 2.11
N ALA A 128 -2.86 -0.28 3.09
CA ALA A 128 -2.25 0.17 4.35
C ALA A 128 -1.64 -1.00 5.15
N ASP A 129 -2.31 -2.13 5.20
CA ASP A 129 -1.83 -3.32 5.92
C ASP A 129 -0.60 -3.91 5.25
N GLU A 130 -0.51 -3.92 3.91
CA GLU A 130 0.67 -4.36 3.18
C GLU A 130 1.87 -3.43 3.45
N VAL A 131 1.67 -2.11 3.42
CA VAL A 131 2.71 -1.13 3.78
C VAL A 131 3.18 -1.34 5.21
N LEU A 132 2.25 -1.47 6.15
CA LEU A 132 2.54 -1.70 7.57
C LEU A 132 3.23 -3.05 7.79
N SER A 133 2.91 -4.07 7.00
CA SER A 133 3.55 -5.37 7.11
C SER A 133 5.02 -5.34 6.69
N ARG A 134 5.36 -4.51 5.72
CA ARG A 134 6.62 -4.54 4.98
C ARG A 134 7.64 -3.51 5.44
N TYR A 135 7.18 -2.33 5.84
CA TYR A 135 8.05 -1.22 6.23
C TYR A 135 7.93 -0.92 7.73
N GLN A 136 9.02 -0.39 8.31
CA GLN A 136 8.92 0.23 9.61
C GLN A 136 8.16 1.55 9.47
N VAL A 137 7.13 1.75 10.29
CA VAL A 137 6.33 2.98 10.33
C VAL A 137 6.31 3.49 11.77
N ASP A 138 6.62 4.76 11.99
CA ASP A 138 6.60 5.32 13.34
C ASP A 138 5.20 5.76 13.76
N ARG A 139 4.46 6.43 12.86
CA ARG A 139 3.14 7.01 13.14
C ARG A 139 2.18 6.75 12.01
N PHE A 140 0.93 6.49 12.35
CA PHE A 140 -0.16 6.38 11.40
C PHE A 140 -1.28 7.35 11.76
N TYR A 141 -1.51 8.34 10.91
CA TYR A 141 -2.60 9.30 11.02
C TYR A 141 -3.80 8.78 10.24
N LEU A 142 -4.91 8.55 10.94
CA LEU A 142 -6.17 8.12 10.33
C LEU A 142 -7.33 8.52 11.25
N LYS A 143 -8.27 9.31 10.75
CA LYS A 143 -9.44 9.72 11.55
C LYS A 143 -10.31 8.53 11.91
N LYS A 144 -11.09 8.67 12.97
CA LYS A 144 -12.08 7.66 13.35
C LYS A 144 -13.15 7.50 12.30
N TYR A 145 -13.56 6.25 12.08
CA TYR A 145 -14.61 5.89 11.13
C TYR A 145 -15.63 4.97 11.77
N ALA A 146 -16.85 5.06 11.29
CA ALA A 146 -17.94 4.11 11.54
C ALA A 146 -18.94 4.22 10.38
N ASP A 147 -19.45 3.11 9.90
CA ASP A 147 -20.42 3.06 8.78
C ASP A 147 -21.67 3.91 9.05
N GLU A 148 -22.10 4.00 10.32
CA GLU A 148 -23.31 4.74 10.71
C GLU A 148 -23.22 6.24 10.48
N ARG A 149 -22.00 6.78 10.26
CA ARG A 149 -21.82 8.19 9.89
C ARG A 149 -22.18 8.48 8.44
N ILE A 150 -22.10 7.46 7.56
CA ILE A 150 -22.35 7.62 6.13
C ILE A 150 -23.86 7.58 5.87
N THR A 151 -24.40 8.62 5.27
CA THR A 151 -25.85 8.72 4.99
C THR A 151 -26.23 8.23 3.60
N SER A 152 -25.28 8.14 2.67
CA SER A 152 -25.47 7.56 1.35
C SER A 152 -25.04 6.10 1.33
N SER A 153 -25.94 5.19 0.97
CA SER A 153 -25.57 3.78 0.79
C SER A 153 -24.52 3.57 -0.31
N TRP A 154 -24.39 4.51 -1.23
CA TRP A 154 -23.38 4.50 -2.27
C TRP A 154 -21.97 4.86 -1.78
N GLY A 155 -21.85 5.52 -0.64
CA GLY A 155 -20.57 5.89 -0.04
C GLY A 155 -20.08 4.90 1.01
N LEU A 156 -20.75 3.77 1.18
CA LEU A 156 -20.37 2.78 2.21
C LEU A 156 -19.28 1.82 1.75
N TRP A 157 -19.28 1.39 0.51
CA TRP A 157 -18.29 0.46 -0.06
C TRP A 157 -17.84 -0.62 0.95
N ASP A 158 -16.53 -0.90 1.01
CA ASP A 158 -15.85 -1.77 1.97
C ASP A 158 -15.06 -0.97 3.04
N ASN A 159 -15.45 0.27 3.25
CA ASN A 159 -14.75 1.23 4.10
C ASN A 159 -14.39 0.68 5.49
N LEU A 160 -15.37 0.06 6.16
CA LEU A 160 -15.15 -0.50 7.50
C LEU A 160 -14.17 -1.67 7.48
N PHE A 161 -14.17 -2.46 6.41
CA PHE A 161 -13.22 -3.56 6.23
C PHE A 161 -11.78 -3.04 6.12
N ASN A 162 -11.54 -2.09 5.24
CA ASN A 162 -10.22 -1.48 5.05
C ASN A 162 -9.75 -0.75 6.30
N TYR A 163 -10.66 -0.02 6.95
CA TYR A 163 -10.37 0.65 8.21
C TYR A 163 -9.92 -0.32 9.30
N ASP A 164 -10.68 -1.39 9.53
CA ASP A 164 -10.36 -2.40 10.55
C ASP A 164 -9.08 -3.18 10.21
N ASN A 165 -8.81 -3.45 8.94
CA ASN A 165 -7.57 -4.09 8.50
C ASN A 165 -6.35 -3.19 8.77
N ALA A 166 -6.44 -1.92 8.40
CA ALA A 166 -5.39 -0.94 8.66
C ALA A 166 -5.10 -0.78 10.15
N LEU A 167 -6.16 -0.68 11.00
CA LEU A 167 -5.99 -0.60 12.45
C LEU A 167 -5.33 -1.85 13.03
N ARG A 168 -5.77 -3.01 12.59
CA ARG A 168 -5.23 -4.30 13.04
C ARG A 168 -3.75 -4.44 12.67
N ALA A 169 -3.40 -4.06 11.44
CA ALA A 169 -2.02 -4.08 10.98
C ALA A 169 -1.13 -3.14 11.80
N ALA A 170 -1.59 -1.91 12.04
CA ALA A 170 -0.87 -0.94 12.88
C ALA A 170 -0.66 -1.47 14.31
N GLN A 171 -1.69 -2.04 14.91
CA GLN A 171 -1.62 -2.63 16.25
C GLN A 171 -0.64 -3.80 16.31
N ASN A 172 -0.70 -4.72 15.34
CA ASN A 172 0.19 -5.89 15.27
C ASN A 172 1.66 -5.50 15.12
N LYS A 173 1.94 -4.37 14.51
CA LYS A 173 3.30 -3.84 14.31
C LYS A 173 3.74 -2.86 15.41
N GLY A 174 2.87 -2.52 16.34
CA GLY A 174 3.17 -1.56 17.41
C GLY A 174 3.36 -0.13 16.91
N VAL A 175 2.73 0.21 15.78
CA VAL A 175 2.78 1.56 15.20
C VAL A 175 1.96 2.52 16.05
N THR A 176 2.45 3.73 16.27
CA THR A 176 1.70 4.77 16.97
C THR A 176 0.54 5.26 16.10
N LEU A 177 -0.68 4.80 16.41
CA LEU A 177 -1.89 5.20 15.72
C LEU A 177 -2.43 6.51 16.31
N ILE A 178 -2.61 7.52 15.45
CA ILE A 178 -3.10 8.86 15.83
C ILE A 178 -4.45 9.10 15.15
N GLN A 179 -5.53 8.85 15.89
CA GLN A 179 -6.90 9.01 15.39
C GLN A 179 -7.57 10.30 15.85
N ASP A 180 -7.21 10.80 17.04
CA ASP A 180 -7.64 12.09 17.57
C ASP A 180 -6.47 13.07 17.43
N ILE A 181 -6.30 13.59 16.22
CA ILE A 181 -5.22 14.52 15.89
C ILE A 181 -5.49 15.85 16.58
N LYS A 182 -4.56 16.27 17.41
CA LYS A 182 -4.61 17.53 18.14
C LYS A 182 -3.93 18.65 17.37
N ASP A 183 -4.14 19.89 17.80
CA ASP A 183 -3.54 21.05 17.16
C ASP A 183 -2.00 20.98 17.18
N GLU A 184 -1.41 20.49 18.27
CA GLU A 184 0.03 20.28 18.40
C GLU A 184 0.58 19.17 17.47
N ASP A 185 -0.26 18.21 17.06
CA ASP A 185 0.10 17.12 16.14
C ASP A 185 -0.15 17.46 14.66
N SER A 186 -0.75 18.62 14.40
CA SER A 186 -1.16 19.00 13.04
C SER A 186 -0.10 19.75 12.24
N HIS A 187 0.98 20.19 12.91
CA HIS A 187 2.10 20.88 12.27
C HIS A 187 3.43 20.29 12.73
N PHE A 188 4.18 19.73 11.81
CA PHE A 188 5.45 19.06 12.10
C PHE A 188 6.37 19.04 10.87
N LYS A 189 7.59 18.56 11.05
CA LYS A 189 8.56 18.45 9.95
C LYS A 189 8.71 17.03 9.46
N LEU A 190 8.97 16.92 8.15
CA LEU A 190 9.53 15.74 7.50
C LEU A 190 10.85 16.16 6.84
N GLY A 191 11.98 15.84 7.45
CA GLY A 191 13.26 16.37 6.99
C GLY A 191 13.25 17.90 6.93
N ASN A 192 13.34 18.48 5.72
CA ASN A 192 13.28 19.92 5.49
C ASN A 192 11.84 20.43 5.23
N MET A 193 10.91 19.53 4.89
CA MET A 193 9.53 19.91 4.59
C MET A 193 8.78 20.29 5.86
N ASP A 194 7.99 21.35 5.78
CA ASP A 194 6.96 21.68 6.77
C ASP A 194 5.65 21.03 6.36
N ILE A 195 5.08 20.21 7.24
CA ILE A 195 3.81 19.53 7.04
C ILE A 195 2.76 20.20 7.91
N GLN A 196 1.69 20.69 7.28
CA GLN A 196 0.54 21.24 7.95
C GLN A 196 -0.70 20.46 7.56
N LEU A 197 -1.38 19.87 8.54
CA LEU A 197 -2.63 19.14 8.32
C LEU A 197 -3.82 20.09 8.47
N TYR A 198 -4.82 19.92 7.61
CA TYR A 198 -6.11 20.60 7.68
C TYR A 198 -7.23 19.56 7.73
N ASN A 199 -8.40 19.97 8.18
CA ASN A 199 -9.57 19.10 8.36
C ASN A 199 -9.28 17.81 9.14
N TYR A 200 -8.35 17.85 10.08
CA TYR A 200 -7.84 16.67 10.78
C TYR A 200 -8.66 16.27 12.02
N LYS A 201 -9.55 17.14 12.52
CA LYS A 201 -10.35 16.85 13.71
C LYS A 201 -11.51 15.94 13.42
N ASN A 202 -11.76 14.99 14.34
CA ASN A 202 -13.04 14.29 14.33
C ASN A 202 -14.15 15.25 14.73
N GLU A 203 -15.23 15.29 13.96
CA GLU A 203 -16.42 16.04 14.28
C GLU A 203 -17.48 15.12 14.89
N TYR A 204 -18.15 15.59 15.93
CA TYR A 204 -19.18 14.84 16.62
C TYR A 204 -20.53 15.56 16.57
N GLY A 205 -21.59 14.79 16.46
CA GLY A 205 -22.97 15.29 16.59
C GLY A 205 -23.39 15.53 18.03
N PRO A 206 -24.61 16.06 18.24
CA PRO A 206 -25.14 16.29 19.60
C PRO A 206 -25.33 15.01 20.42
N ASP A 207 -25.39 13.86 19.76
CA ASP A 207 -25.52 12.53 20.35
C ASP A 207 -24.16 11.92 20.77
N GLY A 208 -23.06 12.66 20.60
CA GLY A 208 -21.70 12.20 20.91
C GLY A 208 -21.13 11.21 19.87
N LYS A 209 -21.87 10.89 18.82
CA LYS A 209 -21.38 10.05 17.72
C LYS A 209 -20.68 10.88 16.66
N LEU A 210 -19.87 10.22 15.82
CA LEU A 210 -19.26 10.89 14.68
C LEU A 210 -20.34 11.59 13.84
N LYS A 211 -20.07 12.84 13.48
CA LYS A 211 -20.98 13.65 12.66
C LYS A 211 -21.29 12.95 11.36
N LYS A 212 -22.55 12.92 11.00
CA LYS A 212 -23.02 12.32 9.76
C LYS A 212 -22.55 13.12 8.55
N VAL A 213 -22.09 12.40 7.53
CA VAL A 213 -21.67 12.94 6.23
C VAL A 213 -22.32 12.12 5.12
N LEU A 214 -22.38 12.68 3.93
CA LEU A 214 -22.92 11.99 2.76
C LEU A 214 -22.01 10.84 2.35
N ASP A 215 -20.70 11.11 2.37
CA ASP A 215 -19.63 10.25 1.92
C ASP A 215 -18.35 10.62 2.68
N ASP A 216 -17.42 9.68 2.90
CA ASP A 216 -16.22 9.90 3.70
C ASP A 216 -15.20 10.83 3.02
N ASN A 217 -15.27 11.02 1.71
CA ASN A 217 -14.48 12.04 1.00
C ASN A 217 -14.58 13.43 1.66
N SER A 218 -15.79 13.78 2.16
CA SER A 218 -16.03 15.05 2.85
C SER A 218 -15.26 15.18 4.17
N ASN A 219 -14.71 14.08 4.65
CA ASN A 219 -14.01 13.98 5.93
C ASN A 219 -12.48 13.93 5.75
N SER A 220 -11.99 14.00 4.53
CA SER A 220 -10.57 13.85 4.22
C SER A 220 -9.69 14.82 5.02
N ILE A 221 -8.58 14.30 5.55
CA ILE A 221 -7.46 15.13 6.01
C ILE A 221 -6.79 15.73 4.76
N VAL A 222 -6.42 16.98 4.84
CA VAL A 222 -5.74 17.70 3.76
C VAL A 222 -4.39 18.19 4.22
#